data_666e2b49f49978fa061989271eeb223c
#
_entry.id   666e2b49f49978fa061989271eeb223c
#
_cell.length_a   1.000
_cell.length_b   1.000
_cell.length_c   1.000
_cell.angle_alpha   90.00
_cell.angle_beta   90.00
_cell.angle_gamma   90.00
#
_symmetry.space_group_name_H-M   'P 1'
#
loop_
_entity.id
_entity.type
_entity.pdbx_description
1 polymer ?
#
loop_
_entity_poly.entity_id
_entity_poly.type
_entity_poly.pdbx_seq_one_letter_code
_entity_poly.pdbx_strand_id
1 'polypeptide(L)'
;MTELDLSAALERHFEHSAFRPGQAEAVRAAVAGRDVLLVMPTGAGKSVCYQLPAVMDRRLGVVVSPLVSLMTDQVANLGERSGLINAQRAGAENARTLERAIAGEIELLYVAPERFSIPGFVDRLRVAEIGLFVVDEAHCVSQWGHDFRPDYFRLGAVAKAVGARSIFAATATATPRVGIDIARRLGLRDPVRITTGFDRPNLSYDVVSIGSARAKRSATLSLLREPGALPAIVYAGTRKKTEETASWLASELGHSVPTYHAGMDREPRAEAQRSFMAGETPVVVATNAFGMGVDKADVRTVIHEVVPSSLEAYYQEAGRGGRDGRPSHCVLLAENRDKGLHVFFINQVDDPEAKNHRWRQYREVWTYVEGKGCRREAILRHFGDRSAPRASGRCCDVCDGPLRHTAPDSGSSGAEGRAEGGAPAERGTVEQAIVRVVREAEPAIGRTRAVEILRGGRSKIVRKYGYDELPGYGSFDDWRADELLREVDALIDGGMLRSTGGRFPKLKVAA
;
A
#
# COMPACT_ATOMS: atom_id res chain seq x y z
N MET A 1 35.71 14.21 9.62
CA MET A 1 35.74 13.66 8.27
C MET A 1 35.05 14.65 7.33
N THR A 2 35.74 15.05 6.28
CA THR A 2 35.26 16.04 5.32
C THR A 2 34.24 15.40 4.35
N GLU A 3 33.52 16.22 3.58
CA GLU A 3 32.61 15.73 2.54
C GLU A 3 33.36 15.04 1.39
N LEU A 4 34.59 15.48 1.11
CA LEU A 4 35.49 14.85 0.16
C LEU A 4 35.88 13.43 0.60
N ASP A 5 36.13 13.21 1.89
CA ASP A 5 36.45 11.87 2.43
C ASP A 5 35.27 10.91 2.27
N LEU A 6 34.04 11.39 2.47
CA LEU A 6 32.82 10.59 2.32
C LEU A 6 32.53 10.24 0.86
N SER A 7 32.73 11.19 -0.07
CA SER A 7 32.56 10.95 -1.51
C SER A 7 33.57 9.95 -2.05
N ALA A 8 34.82 10.05 -1.63
CA ALA A 8 35.86 9.08 -1.99
C ALA A 8 35.57 7.67 -1.44
N ALA A 9 34.98 7.57 -0.23
CA ALA A 9 34.55 6.30 0.34
C ALA A 9 33.35 5.73 -0.42
N LEU A 10 32.39 6.57 -0.81
CA LEU A 10 31.23 6.17 -1.60
C LEU A 10 31.64 5.56 -2.95
N GLU A 11 32.54 6.22 -3.66
CA GLU A 11 33.08 5.74 -4.93
C GLU A 11 33.84 4.43 -4.77
N ARG A 12 34.73 4.35 -3.76
CA ARG A 12 35.55 3.15 -3.48
C ARG A 12 34.72 1.92 -3.13
N HIS A 13 33.64 2.08 -2.36
CA HIS A 13 32.90 0.94 -1.79
C HIS A 13 31.62 0.61 -2.55
N PHE A 14 31.05 1.55 -3.29
CA PHE A 14 29.75 1.40 -3.95
C PHE A 14 29.73 1.86 -5.42
N GLU A 15 30.87 2.32 -5.96
CA GLU A 15 31.00 2.76 -7.36
C GLU A 15 30.06 3.91 -7.73
N HIS A 16 29.68 4.72 -6.76
CA HIS A 16 28.84 5.89 -6.96
C HIS A 16 29.66 7.17 -6.90
N SER A 17 29.56 8.00 -7.94
CA SER A 17 30.32 9.26 -8.05
C SER A 17 29.79 10.39 -7.17
N ALA A 18 28.54 10.32 -6.72
CA ALA A 18 27.93 11.38 -5.91
C ALA A 18 26.79 10.85 -5.01
N PHE A 19 26.61 11.51 -3.88
CA PHE A 19 25.46 11.29 -3.01
C PHE A 19 24.18 11.88 -3.61
N ARG A 20 23.08 11.17 -3.45
CA ARG A 20 21.75 11.71 -3.68
C ARG A 20 21.32 12.62 -2.51
N PRO A 21 20.32 13.49 -2.70
CA PRO A 21 19.84 14.39 -1.63
C PRO A 21 19.57 13.65 -0.31
N GLY A 22 20.11 14.18 0.79
CA GLY A 22 19.97 13.63 2.14
C GLY A 22 20.90 12.46 2.49
N GLN A 23 21.53 11.80 1.52
CA GLN A 23 22.41 10.66 1.80
C GLN A 23 23.68 11.08 2.55
N ALA A 24 24.36 12.13 2.09
CA ALA A 24 25.60 12.61 2.73
C ALA A 24 25.36 13.02 4.19
N GLU A 25 24.25 13.66 4.48
CA GLU A 25 23.86 14.05 5.84
C GLU A 25 23.65 12.83 6.74
N ALA A 26 22.93 11.81 6.24
CA ALA A 26 22.66 10.57 6.96
C ALA A 26 23.96 9.80 7.26
N VAL A 27 24.82 9.65 6.25
CA VAL A 27 26.14 9.01 6.39
C VAL A 27 27.00 9.74 7.41
N ARG A 28 27.10 11.07 7.31
CA ARG A 28 27.88 11.90 8.23
C ARG A 28 27.42 11.75 9.68
N ALA A 29 26.10 11.76 9.89
CA ALA A 29 25.53 11.59 11.23
C ALA A 29 25.84 10.20 11.81
N ALA A 30 25.68 9.13 11.02
CA ALA A 30 25.95 7.76 11.45
C ALA A 30 27.45 7.55 11.76
N VAL A 31 28.36 8.04 10.91
CA VAL A 31 29.81 7.98 11.15
C VAL A 31 30.21 8.73 12.42
N ALA A 32 29.55 9.86 12.70
CA ALA A 32 29.76 10.60 13.95
C ALA A 32 29.21 9.86 15.19
N GLY A 33 28.51 8.72 15.01
CA GLY A 33 27.91 7.93 16.09
C GLY A 33 26.64 8.55 16.64
N ARG A 34 25.96 9.38 15.87
CA ARG A 34 24.63 9.91 16.23
C ARG A 34 23.54 8.94 15.79
N ASP A 35 22.47 8.90 16.55
CA ASP A 35 21.26 8.20 16.13
C ASP A 35 20.62 8.92 14.94
N VAL A 36 20.08 8.16 13.97
CA VAL A 36 19.50 8.69 12.74
C VAL A 36 18.09 8.16 12.54
N LEU A 37 17.16 9.03 12.17
CA LEU A 37 15.86 8.68 11.63
C LEU A 37 15.79 9.16 10.17
N LEU A 38 15.92 8.24 9.22
CA LEU A 38 15.89 8.50 7.80
C LEU A 38 14.54 8.13 7.21
N VAL A 39 13.85 9.11 6.65
CA VAL A 39 12.62 8.91 5.86
C VAL A 39 12.91 9.31 4.42
N MET A 40 13.02 8.30 3.54
CA MET A 40 13.46 8.49 2.17
C MET A 40 12.66 7.56 1.24
N PRO A 41 12.12 8.03 0.12
CA PRO A 41 11.29 7.23 -0.79
C PRO A 41 11.97 5.93 -1.23
N THR A 42 11.16 4.96 -1.63
CA THR A 42 11.66 3.72 -2.25
C THR A 42 12.45 4.05 -3.52
N GLY A 43 13.59 3.37 -3.72
CA GLY A 43 14.48 3.61 -4.87
C GLY A 43 15.42 4.81 -4.73
N ALA A 44 15.34 5.60 -3.64
CA ALA A 44 16.24 6.73 -3.41
C ALA A 44 17.62 6.35 -2.84
N GLY A 45 17.90 5.06 -2.63
CA GLY A 45 19.20 4.57 -2.18
C GLY A 45 19.40 4.61 -0.66
N LYS A 46 18.37 4.28 0.12
CA LYS A 46 18.44 4.19 1.60
C LYS A 46 19.55 3.28 2.11
N SER A 47 19.80 2.16 1.43
CA SER A 47 20.76 1.14 1.88
C SER A 47 22.18 1.71 2.00
N VAL A 48 22.60 2.54 1.05
CA VAL A 48 23.93 3.19 1.08
C VAL A 48 24.11 4.04 2.33
N CYS A 49 23.04 4.67 2.83
CA CYS A 49 23.12 5.56 3.99
C CYS A 49 23.53 4.86 5.29
N TYR A 50 23.28 3.56 5.41
CA TYR A 50 23.69 2.78 6.57
C TYR A 50 24.81 1.76 6.25
N GLN A 51 24.90 1.31 5.02
CA GLN A 51 25.98 0.41 4.59
C GLN A 51 27.33 1.12 4.58
N LEU A 52 27.40 2.32 3.99
CA LEU A 52 28.66 3.06 3.91
C LEU A 52 29.26 3.38 5.29
N PRO A 53 28.50 3.92 6.27
CA PRO A 53 29.05 4.10 7.63
C PRO A 53 29.52 2.79 8.28
N ALA A 54 28.78 1.68 8.06
CA ALA A 54 29.14 0.39 8.63
C ALA A 54 30.45 -0.17 8.06
N VAL A 55 30.66 -0.05 6.74
CA VAL A 55 31.92 -0.50 6.11
C VAL A 55 33.12 0.43 6.38
N MET A 56 32.85 1.65 6.82
CA MET A 56 33.89 2.59 7.24
C MET A 56 34.26 2.44 8.72
N ASP A 57 33.44 1.81 9.52
CA ASP A 57 33.70 1.51 10.92
C ASP A 57 34.42 0.14 11.03
N ARG A 58 35.31 0.01 11.99
CA ARG A 58 35.94 -1.29 12.31
C ARG A 58 35.04 -2.21 13.12
N ARG A 59 33.93 -1.66 13.63
CA ARG A 59 32.94 -2.38 14.44
C ARG A 59 31.84 -2.93 13.55
N LEU A 60 31.19 -3.98 14.04
CA LEU A 60 30.13 -4.64 13.32
C LEU A 60 28.90 -3.72 13.14
N GLY A 61 28.41 -3.63 11.92
CA GLY A 61 27.07 -3.12 11.60
C GLY A 61 26.05 -4.26 11.64
N VAL A 62 25.01 -4.13 12.45
CA VAL A 62 23.88 -5.10 12.49
C VAL A 62 22.68 -4.48 11.80
N VAL A 63 22.19 -5.11 10.74
CA VAL A 63 21.03 -4.64 9.95
C VAL A 63 19.85 -5.57 10.18
N VAL A 64 18.78 -5.06 10.78
CA VAL A 64 17.52 -5.77 10.96
C VAL A 64 16.56 -5.39 9.84
N SER A 65 16.15 -6.37 9.04
CA SER A 65 15.18 -6.18 7.96
C SER A 65 14.10 -7.27 8.01
N PRO A 66 12.84 -6.96 7.66
CA PRO A 66 11.74 -7.93 7.71
C PRO A 66 11.74 -8.88 6.51
N LEU A 67 12.68 -8.74 5.59
CA LEU A 67 12.64 -9.33 4.25
C LEU A 67 13.86 -10.16 3.95
N VAL A 68 13.66 -11.47 4.01
CA VAL A 68 14.73 -12.42 3.73
C VAL A 68 15.26 -12.29 2.31
N SER A 69 14.40 -12.08 1.31
CA SER A 69 14.83 -11.89 -0.09
C SER A 69 15.72 -10.65 -0.26
N LEU A 70 15.28 -9.50 0.28
CA LEU A 70 16.08 -8.27 0.23
C LEU A 70 17.43 -8.44 0.93
N MET A 71 17.44 -9.06 2.12
CA MET A 71 18.68 -9.32 2.84
C MET A 71 19.62 -10.23 2.02
N THR A 72 19.07 -11.24 1.33
CA THR A 72 19.85 -12.13 0.46
C THR A 72 20.50 -11.35 -0.69
N ASP A 73 19.73 -10.49 -1.35
CA ASP A 73 20.24 -9.66 -2.45
C ASP A 73 21.31 -8.66 -1.95
N GLN A 74 21.10 -8.03 -0.79
CA GLN A 74 22.06 -7.11 -0.20
C GLN A 74 23.38 -7.84 0.17
N VAL A 75 23.29 -9.03 0.76
CA VAL A 75 24.46 -9.84 1.09
C VAL A 75 25.19 -10.31 -0.16
N ALA A 76 24.48 -10.71 -1.22
CA ALA A 76 25.10 -11.08 -2.49
C ALA A 76 25.89 -9.92 -3.11
N ASN A 77 25.36 -8.67 -3.04
CA ASN A 77 26.03 -7.49 -3.55
C ASN A 77 27.25 -7.06 -2.73
N LEU A 78 27.24 -7.29 -1.41
CA LEU A 78 28.37 -6.94 -0.51
C LEU A 78 29.41 -8.05 -0.41
N GLY A 79 29.09 -9.26 -0.85
CA GLY A 79 29.98 -10.42 -0.86
C GLY A 79 30.48 -10.82 0.53
N GLU A 80 31.75 -11.19 0.63
CA GLU A 80 32.37 -11.72 1.86
C GLU A 80 32.38 -10.75 3.05
N ARG A 81 32.17 -9.47 2.80
CA ARG A 81 32.10 -8.42 3.82
C ARG A 81 30.81 -8.45 4.64
N SER A 82 29.89 -9.34 4.29
CA SER A 82 28.57 -9.41 4.93
C SER A 82 28.14 -10.85 5.25
N GLY A 83 27.16 -10.95 6.13
CA GLY A 83 26.55 -12.23 6.49
C GLY A 83 25.06 -12.11 6.74
N LEU A 84 24.35 -13.25 6.63
CA LEU A 84 22.89 -13.34 6.80
C LEU A 84 22.53 -14.39 7.82
N ILE A 85 21.68 -14.03 8.78
CA ILE A 85 21.09 -14.94 9.77
C ILE A 85 19.58 -14.86 9.72
N ASN A 86 18.92 -15.97 9.37
CA ASN A 86 17.46 -16.06 9.31
C ASN A 86 16.96 -17.48 9.64
N ALA A 87 15.64 -17.65 9.69
CA ALA A 87 15.03 -18.96 9.99
C ALA A 87 15.08 -19.96 8.83
N GLN A 88 15.36 -19.53 7.60
CA GLN A 88 15.38 -20.40 6.41
C GLN A 88 16.73 -21.08 6.21
N ARG A 89 17.79 -20.61 6.86
CA ARG A 89 19.15 -21.19 6.80
C ARG A 89 19.33 -22.24 7.91
N ALA A 90 20.17 -23.23 7.64
CA ALA A 90 20.50 -24.26 8.62
C ALA A 90 21.12 -23.66 9.90
N GLY A 91 20.83 -24.26 11.05
CA GLY A 91 21.31 -23.76 12.34
C GLY A 91 22.84 -23.64 12.40
N ALA A 92 23.56 -24.64 11.87
CA ALA A 92 25.03 -24.65 11.80
C ALA A 92 25.58 -23.51 10.90
N GLU A 93 24.89 -23.15 9.82
CA GLU A 93 25.26 -22.06 8.94
C GLU A 93 25.06 -20.71 9.61
N ASN A 94 23.92 -20.51 10.28
CA ASN A 94 23.67 -19.33 11.10
C ASN A 94 24.71 -19.18 12.22
N ALA A 95 25.08 -20.28 12.88
CA ALA A 95 26.10 -20.27 13.95
C ALA A 95 27.46 -19.83 13.42
N ARG A 96 27.91 -20.40 12.30
CA ARG A 96 29.18 -20.01 11.64
C ARG A 96 29.18 -18.55 11.22
N THR A 97 28.07 -18.05 10.66
CA THR A 97 27.93 -16.65 10.30
C THR A 97 28.07 -15.74 11.52
N LEU A 98 27.45 -16.11 12.64
CA LEU A 98 27.59 -15.34 13.89
C LEU A 98 29.02 -15.36 14.43
N GLU A 99 29.71 -16.49 14.37
CA GLU A 99 31.11 -16.61 14.77
C GLU A 99 32.03 -15.70 13.93
N ARG A 100 31.85 -15.68 12.61
CA ARG A 100 32.56 -14.77 11.71
C ARG A 100 32.31 -13.30 12.06
N ALA A 101 31.05 -12.96 12.41
CA ALA A 101 30.70 -11.61 12.84
C ALA A 101 31.39 -11.20 14.15
N ILE A 102 31.44 -12.12 15.12
CA ILE A 102 32.11 -11.92 16.41
C ILE A 102 33.63 -11.83 16.24
N ALA A 103 34.20 -12.61 15.32
CA ALA A 103 35.62 -12.56 15.00
C ALA A 103 36.06 -11.31 14.21
N GLY A 104 35.10 -10.45 13.79
CA GLY A 104 35.39 -9.27 12.98
C GLY A 104 35.74 -9.57 11.52
N GLU A 105 35.38 -10.76 11.03
CA GLU A 105 35.62 -11.18 9.64
C GLU A 105 34.61 -10.57 8.65
N ILE A 106 33.48 -10.07 9.15
CA ILE A 106 32.45 -9.38 8.36
C ILE A 106 32.13 -8.01 8.96
N GLU A 107 31.77 -7.07 8.11
CA GLU A 107 31.48 -5.68 8.47
C GLU A 107 29.98 -5.46 8.72
N LEU A 108 29.13 -6.22 8.00
CA LEU A 108 27.66 -6.11 8.06
C LEU A 108 27.03 -7.47 8.30
N LEU A 109 26.22 -7.57 9.36
CA LEU A 109 25.42 -8.73 9.69
C LEU A 109 23.93 -8.42 9.50
N TYR A 110 23.30 -9.01 8.49
CA TYR A 110 21.86 -8.95 8.27
C TYR A 110 21.15 -10.00 9.12
N VAL A 111 20.16 -9.58 9.90
CA VAL A 111 19.47 -10.44 10.86
C VAL A 111 17.95 -10.29 10.69
N ALA A 112 17.25 -11.40 10.52
CA ALA A 112 15.81 -11.41 10.55
C ALA A 112 15.30 -11.16 11.98
N PRO A 113 14.25 -10.34 12.17
CA PRO A 113 13.84 -9.83 13.49
C PRO A 113 13.47 -10.93 14.49
N GLU A 114 12.90 -12.05 14.04
CA GLU A 114 12.53 -13.19 14.87
C GLU A 114 13.74 -13.88 15.54
N ARG A 115 14.95 -13.68 15.01
CA ARG A 115 16.18 -14.27 15.56
C ARG A 115 16.53 -13.74 16.94
N PHE A 116 16.14 -12.51 17.24
CA PHE A 116 16.34 -11.89 18.56
C PHE A 116 15.46 -12.50 19.66
N SER A 117 14.50 -13.37 19.30
CA SER A 117 13.68 -14.14 20.25
C SER A 117 14.35 -15.44 20.67
N ILE A 118 15.42 -15.86 19.98
CA ILE A 118 16.10 -17.11 20.28
C ILE A 118 16.96 -16.94 21.54
N PRO A 119 16.79 -17.81 22.55
CA PRO A 119 17.58 -17.75 23.75
C PRO A 119 19.10 -17.78 23.47
N GLY A 120 19.85 -16.90 24.13
CA GLY A 120 21.30 -16.78 24.00
C GLY A 120 21.82 -16.10 22.73
N PHE A 121 20.96 -15.78 21.74
CA PHE A 121 21.40 -15.09 20.53
C PHE A 121 21.91 -13.67 20.81
N VAL A 122 21.16 -12.90 21.59
CA VAL A 122 21.54 -11.53 21.98
C VAL A 122 22.83 -11.55 22.83
N ASP A 123 22.97 -12.51 23.76
CA ASP A 123 24.16 -12.61 24.62
C ASP A 123 25.43 -12.95 23.81
N ARG A 124 25.30 -13.82 22.80
CA ARG A 124 26.42 -14.11 21.88
C ARG A 124 26.75 -12.90 21.02
N LEU A 125 25.75 -12.21 20.47
CA LEU A 125 25.96 -11.06 19.63
C LEU A 125 26.59 -9.89 20.40
N ARG A 126 26.33 -9.78 21.71
CA ARG A 126 26.90 -8.76 22.60
C ARG A 126 28.43 -8.82 22.72
N VAL A 127 29.04 -9.97 22.40
CA VAL A 127 30.50 -10.13 22.41
C VAL A 127 31.16 -9.34 21.29
N ALA A 128 30.44 -9.12 20.19
CA ALA A 128 30.91 -8.23 19.11
C ALA A 128 30.75 -6.75 19.48
N GLU A 129 31.71 -5.95 19.07
CA GLU A 129 31.58 -4.47 19.19
C GLU A 129 30.62 -3.97 18.10
N ILE A 130 29.41 -3.55 18.50
CA ILE A 130 28.42 -3.04 17.56
C ILE A 130 28.59 -1.53 17.35
N GLY A 131 29.04 -1.12 16.18
CA GLY A 131 29.16 0.28 15.78
C GLY A 131 27.83 0.90 15.41
N LEU A 132 27.02 0.17 14.63
CA LEU A 132 25.75 0.66 14.10
C LEU A 132 24.67 -0.44 14.17
N PHE A 133 23.56 -0.13 14.81
CA PHE A 133 22.37 -0.99 14.81
C PHE A 133 21.31 -0.38 13.89
N VAL A 134 21.09 -1.00 12.74
CA VAL A 134 20.18 -0.52 11.70
C VAL A 134 18.83 -1.23 11.81
N VAL A 135 17.77 -0.47 11.83
CA VAL A 135 16.39 -0.95 11.72
C VAL A 135 15.84 -0.49 10.37
N ASP A 136 15.93 -1.38 9.40
CA ASP A 136 15.33 -1.14 8.08
C ASP A 136 13.82 -1.41 8.13
N GLU A 137 13.06 -0.74 7.27
CA GLU A 137 11.60 -0.67 7.32
C GLU A 137 11.08 -0.34 8.74
N ALA A 138 11.70 0.67 9.36
CA ALA A 138 11.46 1.04 10.75
C ALA A 138 9.99 1.38 11.07
N HIS A 139 9.14 1.64 10.06
CA HIS A 139 7.69 1.80 10.26
C HIS A 139 7.04 0.53 10.86
N CYS A 140 7.66 -0.65 10.72
CA CYS A 140 7.21 -1.90 11.33
C CYS A 140 7.25 -1.88 12.88
N VAL A 141 8.02 -0.99 13.48
CA VAL A 141 8.06 -0.77 14.95
C VAL A 141 6.76 -0.14 15.46
N SER A 142 6.11 0.66 14.61
CA SER A 142 4.97 1.47 15.02
C SER A 142 3.64 0.75 14.79
N GLN A 143 2.78 0.71 15.81
CA GLN A 143 1.39 0.26 15.66
C GLN A 143 0.57 1.19 14.74
N TRP A 144 1.06 2.41 14.53
CA TRP A 144 0.48 3.39 13.61
C TRP A 144 1.02 3.25 12.18
N GLY A 145 1.99 2.34 11.96
CA GLY A 145 2.48 1.97 10.63
C GLY A 145 1.49 1.06 9.89
N HIS A 146 1.63 0.98 8.59
CA HIS A 146 0.76 0.14 7.75
C HIS A 146 1.11 -1.35 7.79
N ASP A 147 2.34 -1.71 8.18
CA ASP A 147 2.87 -3.09 8.31
C ASP A 147 3.52 -3.29 9.68
N PHE A 148 2.70 -3.20 10.73
CA PHE A 148 3.16 -3.45 12.10
C PHE A 148 3.60 -4.92 12.28
N ARG A 149 4.79 -5.12 12.91
CA ARG A 149 5.35 -6.45 13.19
C ARG A 149 5.75 -6.58 14.65
N PRO A 150 5.17 -7.54 15.40
CA PRO A 150 5.45 -7.71 16.82
C PRO A 150 6.94 -7.90 17.15
N ASP A 151 7.70 -8.59 16.29
CA ASP A 151 9.12 -8.84 16.49
C ASP A 151 9.96 -7.55 16.50
N TYR A 152 9.48 -6.48 15.86
CA TYR A 152 10.14 -5.18 15.84
C TYR A 152 10.05 -4.43 17.17
N PHE A 153 9.07 -4.74 18.02
CA PHE A 153 8.85 -4.04 19.29
C PHE A 153 10.03 -4.10 20.25
N ARG A 154 10.78 -5.20 20.20
CA ARG A 154 11.91 -5.43 21.09
C ARG A 154 13.23 -4.82 20.60
N LEU A 155 13.30 -4.32 19.35
CA LEU A 155 14.57 -3.93 18.73
C LEU A 155 15.28 -2.78 19.46
N GLY A 156 14.55 -1.85 20.05
CA GLY A 156 15.14 -0.81 20.89
C GLY A 156 15.84 -1.38 22.13
N ALA A 157 15.20 -2.33 22.81
CA ALA A 157 15.79 -3.04 23.95
C ALA A 157 16.98 -3.90 23.53
N VAL A 158 16.90 -4.57 22.35
CA VAL A 158 18.00 -5.36 21.79
C VAL A 158 19.19 -4.47 21.48
N ALA A 159 19.02 -3.35 20.77
CA ALA A 159 20.10 -2.41 20.46
C ALA A 159 20.84 -1.93 21.73
N LYS A 160 20.10 -1.67 22.80
CA LYS A 160 20.67 -1.33 24.10
C LYS A 160 21.41 -2.52 24.73
N ALA A 161 20.84 -3.73 24.68
CA ALA A 161 21.41 -4.94 25.28
C ALA A 161 22.73 -5.34 24.62
N VAL A 162 22.84 -5.22 23.29
CA VAL A 162 24.08 -5.49 22.55
C VAL A 162 25.12 -4.35 22.63
N GLY A 163 24.78 -3.24 23.30
CA GLY A 163 25.69 -2.11 23.48
C GLY A 163 25.97 -1.31 22.20
N ALA A 164 25.01 -1.25 21.29
CA ALA A 164 25.17 -0.51 20.04
C ALA A 164 25.54 0.97 20.29
N ARG A 165 26.56 1.48 19.60
CA ARG A 165 27.01 2.86 19.70
C ARG A 165 25.95 3.84 19.22
N SER A 166 25.31 3.55 18.10
CA SER A 166 24.22 4.33 17.52
C SER A 166 23.17 3.45 16.84
N ILE A 167 21.97 4.00 16.73
CA ILE A 167 20.83 3.36 16.05
C ILE A 167 20.48 4.14 14.79
N PHE A 168 20.32 3.42 13.69
CA PHE A 168 19.90 3.98 12.41
C PHE A 168 18.54 3.42 12.02
N ALA A 169 17.50 4.22 12.11
CA ALA A 169 16.14 3.84 11.69
C ALA A 169 15.88 4.35 10.28
N ALA A 170 15.60 3.46 9.34
CA ALA A 170 15.32 3.79 7.93
C ALA A 170 13.94 3.31 7.51
N THR A 171 13.19 4.15 6.79
CA THR A 171 11.90 3.77 6.20
C THR A 171 11.58 4.61 4.98
N ALA A 172 10.71 4.09 4.11
CA ALA A 172 10.17 4.85 2.97
C ALA A 172 8.83 5.54 3.29
N THR A 173 8.11 5.08 4.29
CA THR A 173 6.70 5.42 4.52
C THR A 173 6.48 5.73 6.00
N ALA A 174 6.83 6.93 6.42
CA ALA A 174 6.53 7.38 7.78
C ALA A 174 5.85 8.75 7.75
N THR A 175 4.61 8.81 8.22
CA THR A 175 3.98 10.08 8.57
C THR A 175 4.71 10.71 9.76
N PRO A 176 4.57 12.02 10.03
CA PRO A 176 5.19 12.66 11.20
C PRO A 176 4.89 11.94 12.51
N ARG A 177 3.67 11.44 12.68
CA ARG A 177 3.24 10.66 13.86
C ARG A 177 4.00 9.34 13.97
N VAL A 178 4.13 8.61 12.85
CA VAL A 178 4.88 7.35 12.80
C VAL A 178 6.35 7.59 13.12
N GLY A 179 6.95 8.66 12.59
CA GLY A 179 8.34 9.02 12.86
C GLY A 179 8.61 9.32 14.35
N ILE A 180 7.68 9.98 15.04
CA ILE A 180 7.77 10.22 16.49
C ILE A 180 7.69 8.89 17.26
N ASP A 181 6.78 7.99 16.87
CA ASP A 181 6.62 6.69 17.54
C ASP A 181 7.82 5.78 17.30
N ILE A 182 8.40 5.76 16.10
CA ILE A 182 9.67 5.06 15.80
C ILE A 182 10.77 5.52 16.74
N ALA A 183 11.01 6.83 16.82
CA ALA A 183 12.07 7.39 17.67
C ALA A 183 11.89 6.99 19.13
N ARG A 184 10.66 7.05 19.65
CA ARG A 184 10.33 6.68 21.01
C ARG A 184 10.55 5.19 21.29
N ARG A 185 10.04 4.31 20.41
CA ARG A 185 10.08 2.85 20.60
C ARG A 185 11.47 2.27 20.45
N LEU A 186 12.24 2.79 19.52
CA LEU A 186 13.65 2.42 19.37
C LEU A 186 14.56 3.06 20.41
N GLY A 187 14.08 4.05 21.17
CA GLY A 187 14.86 4.77 22.16
C GLY A 187 15.98 5.62 21.55
N LEU A 188 15.71 6.23 20.38
CA LEU A 188 16.69 7.08 19.71
C LEU A 188 17.03 8.31 20.57
N ARG A 189 18.32 8.60 20.69
CA ARG A 189 18.86 9.69 21.52
C ARG A 189 19.13 10.90 20.64
N ASP A 190 18.33 11.94 20.75
CA ASP A 190 18.43 13.17 19.95
C ASP A 190 18.78 12.89 18.46
N PRO A 191 17.93 12.12 17.74
CA PRO A 191 18.28 11.64 16.42
C PRO A 191 18.37 12.77 15.40
N VAL A 192 19.32 12.68 14.49
CA VAL A 192 19.31 13.46 13.25
C VAL A 192 18.15 12.95 12.40
N ARG A 193 17.17 13.84 12.14
CA ARG A 193 15.98 13.51 11.35
C ARG A 193 16.14 14.02 9.94
N ILE A 194 16.15 13.11 8.97
CA ILE A 194 16.32 13.42 7.57
C ILE A 194 15.11 12.94 6.79
N THR A 195 14.46 13.87 6.11
CA THR A 195 13.33 13.57 5.21
C THR A 195 13.63 14.23 3.87
N THR A 196 13.72 13.43 2.82
CA THR A 196 14.10 13.93 1.47
C THR A 196 12.89 14.29 0.60
N GLY A 197 11.70 14.31 1.21
CA GLY A 197 10.42 14.51 0.51
C GLY A 197 9.80 13.20 0.03
N PHE A 198 8.55 13.30 -0.39
CA PHE A 198 7.76 12.15 -0.86
C PHE A 198 7.37 12.29 -2.33
N ASP A 199 7.76 13.37 -2.99
CA ASP A 199 7.42 13.56 -4.39
C ASP A 199 8.22 12.63 -5.31
N ARG A 200 7.53 12.05 -6.25
CA ARG A 200 8.07 11.22 -7.33
C ARG A 200 7.63 11.84 -8.65
N PRO A 201 8.35 12.85 -9.15
CA PRO A 201 7.94 13.67 -10.29
C PRO A 201 7.58 12.88 -11.55
N ASN A 202 8.21 11.74 -11.74
CA ASN A 202 8.06 10.87 -12.90
C ASN A 202 6.87 9.88 -12.82
N LEU A 203 6.15 9.83 -11.70
CA LEU A 203 4.95 8.98 -11.57
C LEU A 203 3.68 9.80 -11.85
N SER A 204 2.71 9.27 -12.57
CA SER A 204 1.35 9.77 -12.55
C SER A 204 0.49 8.94 -11.60
N TYR A 205 -0.52 9.57 -10.99
CA TYR A 205 -1.42 8.91 -10.04
C TYR A 205 -2.86 9.09 -10.51
N ASP A 206 -3.42 8.07 -11.12
CA ASP A 206 -4.77 8.13 -11.67
C ASP A 206 -5.72 7.24 -10.87
N VAL A 207 -6.92 7.75 -10.56
CA VAL A 207 -8.00 7.00 -9.93
C VAL A 207 -9.15 6.90 -10.91
N VAL A 208 -9.55 5.65 -11.23
CA VAL A 208 -10.63 5.35 -12.15
C VAL A 208 -11.73 4.64 -11.39
N SER A 209 -12.93 5.23 -11.36
CA SER A 209 -14.12 4.60 -10.77
C SER A 209 -14.66 3.53 -11.70
N ILE A 210 -14.76 2.31 -11.20
CA ILE A 210 -15.19 1.13 -11.96
C ILE A 210 -16.56 0.65 -11.47
N GLY A 211 -17.51 0.51 -12.41
CA GLY A 211 -18.87 0.06 -12.11
C GLY A 211 -19.08 -1.47 -12.18
N SER A 212 -18.20 -2.21 -12.82
CA SER A 212 -18.36 -3.66 -13.00
C SER A 212 -17.03 -4.40 -13.19
N ALA A 213 -17.03 -5.70 -12.94
CA ALA A 213 -15.88 -6.56 -13.17
C ALA A 213 -15.47 -6.61 -14.66
N ARG A 214 -16.42 -6.48 -15.59
CA ARG A 214 -16.13 -6.40 -17.02
C ARG A 214 -15.39 -5.12 -17.37
N ALA A 215 -15.86 -3.98 -16.87
CA ALA A 215 -15.20 -2.70 -17.06
C ALA A 215 -13.79 -2.69 -16.45
N LYS A 216 -13.60 -3.33 -15.28
CA LYS A 216 -12.29 -3.48 -14.64
C LYS A 216 -11.31 -4.25 -15.56
N ARG A 217 -11.73 -5.40 -16.09
CA ARG A 217 -10.93 -6.18 -17.04
C ARG A 217 -10.60 -5.39 -18.29
N SER A 218 -11.60 -4.71 -18.89
CA SER A 218 -11.40 -3.89 -20.08
C SER A 218 -10.36 -2.78 -19.81
N ALA A 219 -10.46 -2.07 -18.68
CA ALA A 219 -9.51 -1.03 -18.31
C ALA A 219 -8.10 -1.59 -18.07
N THR A 220 -7.97 -2.70 -17.33
CA THR A 220 -6.66 -3.35 -17.09
C THR A 220 -5.99 -3.73 -18.40
N LEU A 221 -6.73 -4.38 -19.31
CA LEU A 221 -6.18 -4.83 -20.60
C LEU A 221 -5.81 -3.64 -21.49
N SER A 222 -6.64 -2.61 -21.54
CA SER A 222 -6.37 -1.39 -22.31
C SER A 222 -5.08 -0.70 -21.84
N LEU A 223 -4.91 -0.55 -20.52
CA LEU A 223 -3.71 0.03 -19.92
C LEU A 223 -2.44 -0.77 -20.27
N LEU A 224 -2.50 -2.10 -20.23
CA LEU A 224 -1.35 -2.95 -20.53
C LEU A 224 -1.00 -2.98 -22.03
N ARG A 225 -1.94 -2.67 -22.91
CA ARG A 225 -1.74 -2.59 -24.37
C ARG A 225 -1.25 -1.24 -24.85
N GLU A 226 -1.18 -0.24 -24.00
CA GLU A 226 -0.62 1.08 -24.37
C GLU A 226 0.86 0.95 -24.75
N PRO A 227 1.31 1.65 -25.78
CA PRO A 227 2.73 1.68 -26.16
C PRO A 227 3.59 2.17 -24.99
N GLY A 228 4.58 1.37 -24.59
CA GLY A 228 5.48 1.70 -23.49
C GLY A 228 4.92 1.44 -22.07
N ALA A 229 3.77 0.76 -21.94
CA ALA A 229 3.18 0.41 -20.65
C ALA A 229 3.90 -0.72 -19.91
N LEU A 230 4.77 -1.46 -20.58
CA LEU A 230 5.47 -2.61 -20.02
C LEU A 230 6.94 -2.28 -19.69
N PRO A 231 7.51 -2.89 -18.65
CA PRO A 231 6.96 -3.91 -17.74
C PRO A 231 5.89 -3.38 -16.78
N ALA A 232 4.95 -4.24 -16.34
CA ALA A 232 3.83 -3.86 -15.48
C ALA A 232 3.61 -4.78 -14.28
N ILE A 233 3.13 -4.20 -13.18
CA ILE A 233 2.68 -4.92 -11.98
C ILE A 233 1.18 -4.69 -11.82
N VAL A 234 0.41 -5.76 -11.64
CA VAL A 234 -1.03 -5.71 -11.37
C VAL A 234 -1.30 -6.24 -9.96
N TYR A 235 -1.75 -5.37 -9.06
CA TYR A 235 -2.09 -5.75 -7.69
C TYR A 235 -3.55 -6.19 -7.59
N ALA A 236 -3.78 -7.43 -7.17
CA ALA A 236 -5.09 -8.01 -6.92
C ALA A 236 -5.35 -8.23 -5.43
N GLY A 237 -6.62 -8.17 -5.01
CA GLY A 237 -7.00 -8.12 -3.60
C GLY A 237 -6.91 -9.44 -2.83
N THR A 238 -6.87 -10.59 -3.51
CA THR A 238 -6.84 -11.92 -2.88
C THR A 238 -6.02 -12.90 -3.72
N ARG A 239 -5.52 -13.99 -3.09
CA ARG A 239 -4.78 -15.06 -3.77
C ARG A 239 -5.55 -15.59 -4.99
N LYS A 240 -6.80 -15.99 -4.78
CA LYS A 240 -7.67 -16.50 -5.84
C LYS A 240 -7.83 -15.50 -6.98
N LYS A 241 -8.02 -14.21 -6.64
CA LYS A 241 -8.17 -13.16 -7.67
C LYS A 241 -6.89 -12.93 -8.44
N THR A 242 -5.72 -13.06 -7.80
CA THR A 242 -4.42 -13.00 -8.45
C THR A 242 -4.27 -14.08 -9.52
N GLU A 243 -4.61 -15.34 -9.17
CA GLU A 243 -4.57 -16.48 -10.10
C GLU A 243 -5.55 -16.33 -11.27
N GLU A 244 -6.81 -15.93 -10.98
CA GLU A 244 -7.84 -15.68 -11.98
C GLU A 244 -7.43 -14.56 -12.96
N THR A 245 -6.89 -13.47 -12.44
CA THR A 245 -6.47 -12.32 -13.26
C THR A 245 -5.25 -12.68 -14.12
N ALA A 246 -4.25 -13.39 -13.56
CA ALA A 246 -3.07 -13.82 -14.30
C ALA A 246 -3.43 -14.78 -15.44
N SER A 247 -4.26 -15.79 -15.16
CA SER A 247 -4.73 -16.74 -16.19
C SER A 247 -5.50 -16.04 -17.32
N TRP A 248 -6.39 -15.12 -16.96
CA TRP A 248 -7.12 -14.33 -17.94
C TRP A 248 -6.20 -13.43 -18.76
N LEU A 249 -5.27 -12.69 -18.12
CA LEU A 249 -4.32 -11.85 -18.84
C LEU A 249 -3.39 -12.65 -19.76
N ALA A 250 -2.96 -13.83 -19.34
CA ALA A 250 -2.14 -14.70 -20.19
C ALA A 250 -2.88 -15.08 -21.48
N SER A 251 -4.18 -15.37 -21.41
CA SER A 251 -4.99 -15.66 -22.59
C SER A 251 -5.19 -14.46 -23.51
N GLU A 252 -5.32 -13.25 -22.95
CA GLU A 252 -5.57 -12.01 -23.71
C GLU A 252 -4.28 -11.42 -24.34
N LEU A 253 -3.15 -11.60 -23.67
CA LEU A 253 -1.85 -11.05 -24.09
C LEU A 253 -1.03 -12.04 -24.91
N GLY A 254 -1.37 -13.33 -24.91
CA GLY A 254 -0.69 -14.37 -25.67
C GLY A 254 0.69 -14.77 -25.14
N HIS A 255 1.00 -14.44 -23.88
CA HIS A 255 2.24 -14.82 -23.21
C HIS A 255 2.01 -15.17 -21.74
N SER A 256 3.00 -15.79 -21.10
CA SER A 256 2.93 -16.13 -19.68
C SER A 256 2.82 -14.90 -18.82
N VAL A 257 1.91 -14.93 -17.84
CA VAL A 257 1.74 -13.91 -16.81
C VAL A 257 1.82 -14.61 -15.46
N PRO A 258 2.97 -14.57 -14.77
CA PRO A 258 3.15 -15.23 -13.50
C PRO A 258 2.33 -14.58 -12.40
N THR A 259 1.97 -15.41 -11.40
CA THR A 259 1.33 -14.98 -10.15
C THR A 259 2.36 -14.86 -9.03
N TYR A 260 2.09 -13.96 -8.08
CA TYR A 260 2.89 -13.89 -6.86
C TYR A 260 2.03 -13.59 -5.63
N HIS A 261 1.98 -14.53 -4.69
CA HIS A 261 1.28 -14.34 -3.40
C HIS A 261 1.85 -15.24 -2.31
N ALA A 262 1.59 -14.91 -1.06
CA ALA A 262 2.15 -15.62 0.10
C ALA A 262 1.68 -17.08 0.25
N GLY A 263 0.63 -17.51 -0.48
CA GLY A 263 0.15 -18.90 -0.48
C GLY A 263 0.86 -19.82 -1.47
N MET A 264 1.79 -19.30 -2.28
CA MET A 264 2.58 -20.10 -3.21
C MET A 264 3.73 -20.81 -2.50
N ASP A 265 4.10 -21.97 -3.02
CA ASP A 265 5.33 -22.65 -2.64
C ASP A 265 6.57 -21.81 -2.99
N ARG A 266 7.67 -22.12 -2.32
CA ARG A 266 8.91 -21.32 -2.42
C ARG A 266 9.46 -21.24 -3.84
N GLU A 267 9.53 -22.38 -4.54
CA GLU A 267 10.12 -22.46 -5.89
C GLU A 267 9.30 -21.68 -6.94
N PRO A 268 7.98 -21.92 -7.12
CA PRO A 268 7.17 -21.13 -8.08
C PRO A 268 7.18 -19.64 -7.77
N ARG A 269 7.21 -19.27 -6.49
CA ARG A 269 7.27 -17.87 -6.07
C ARG A 269 8.61 -17.22 -6.42
N ALA A 270 9.71 -17.92 -6.20
CA ALA A 270 11.05 -17.46 -6.57
C ALA A 270 11.19 -17.35 -8.10
N GLU A 271 10.63 -18.29 -8.86
CA GLU A 271 10.62 -18.27 -10.31
C GLU A 271 9.85 -17.08 -10.87
N ALA A 272 8.64 -16.83 -10.39
CA ALA A 272 7.84 -15.68 -10.78
C ALA A 272 8.59 -14.34 -10.56
N GLN A 273 9.33 -14.24 -9.46
CA GLN A 273 10.15 -13.06 -9.20
C GLN A 273 11.35 -12.98 -10.15
N ARG A 274 12.08 -14.08 -10.36
CA ARG A 274 13.25 -14.11 -11.25
C ARG A 274 12.88 -13.74 -12.69
N SER A 275 11.86 -14.38 -13.24
CA SER A 275 11.43 -14.14 -14.63
C SER A 275 10.97 -12.71 -14.88
N PHE A 276 10.25 -12.11 -13.90
CA PHE A 276 9.88 -10.70 -13.96
C PHE A 276 11.09 -9.78 -13.86
N MET A 277 12.01 -10.03 -12.91
CA MET A 277 13.23 -9.24 -12.75
C MET A 277 14.13 -9.30 -13.96
N ALA A 278 14.29 -10.47 -14.58
CA ALA A 278 15.07 -10.70 -15.81
C ALA A 278 14.41 -10.06 -17.05
N GLY A 279 13.13 -9.66 -16.98
CA GLY A 279 12.38 -9.14 -18.13
C GLY A 279 11.84 -10.21 -19.06
N GLU A 280 11.92 -11.49 -18.68
CA GLU A 280 11.38 -12.61 -19.45
C GLU A 280 9.85 -12.60 -19.49
N THR A 281 9.24 -12.12 -18.39
CA THR A 281 7.80 -11.91 -18.31
C THR A 281 7.52 -10.42 -18.08
N PRO A 282 6.84 -9.75 -19.02
CA PRO A 282 6.63 -8.30 -18.96
C PRO A 282 5.53 -7.87 -17.98
N VAL A 283 4.68 -8.81 -17.55
CA VAL A 283 3.57 -8.54 -16.60
C VAL A 283 3.61 -9.57 -15.48
N VAL A 284 3.41 -9.11 -14.26
CA VAL A 284 3.18 -9.96 -13.08
C VAL A 284 1.88 -9.55 -12.39
N VAL A 285 1.07 -10.52 -11.97
CA VAL A 285 -0.11 -10.28 -11.13
C VAL A 285 0.18 -10.74 -9.71
N ALA A 286 -0.04 -9.87 -8.75
CA ALA A 286 0.39 -10.13 -7.38
C ALA A 286 -0.58 -9.63 -6.32
N THR A 287 -0.48 -10.17 -5.11
CA THR A 287 -0.97 -9.52 -3.91
C THR A 287 0.10 -8.55 -3.38
N ASN A 288 -0.22 -7.80 -2.30
CA ASN A 288 0.75 -6.96 -1.58
C ASN A 288 2.01 -7.71 -1.10
N ALA A 289 2.00 -9.06 -1.13
CA ALA A 289 3.20 -9.87 -0.86
C ALA A 289 4.32 -9.66 -1.90
N PHE A 290 3.97 -9.27 -3.13
CA PHE A 290 4.93 -8.83 -4.15
C PHE A 290 5.23 -7.35 -3.92
N GLY A 291 5.93 -7.11 -2.89
CA GLY A 291 6.12 -5.77 -2.43
C GLY A 291 7.56 -5.54 -2.03
N MET A 292 7.84 -5.80 -0.82
CA MET A 292 9.14 -5.59 -0.24
C MET A 292 10.17 -6.56 -0.87
N GLY A 293 11.31 -6.06 -1.38
CA GLY A 293 12.36 -6.87 -2.01
C GLY A 293 12.30 -6.96 -3.54
N VAL A 294 11.35 -6.34 -4.21
CA VAL A 294 11.35 -6.22 -5.68
C VAL A 294 11.98 -4.89 -6.08
N ASP A 295 13.14 -4.94 -6.69
CA ASP A 295 13.92 -3.75 -7.12
C ASP A 295 14.14 -3.75 -8.64
N LYS A 296 13.04 -3.81 -9.40
CA LYS A 296 13.06 -3.63 -10.86
C LYS A 296 12.98 -2.13 -11.19
N ALA A 297 14.01 -1.62 -11.85
CA ALA A 297 14.14 -0.18 -12.10
C ALA A 297 13.14 0.34 -13.14
N ASP A 298 12.79 -0.46 -14.12
CA ASP A 298 12.13 -0.08 -15.36
C ASP A 298 10.62 -0.39 -15.40
N VAL A 299 9.94 -0.57 -14.27
CA VAL A 299 8.49 -0.79 -14.24
C VAL A 299 7.76 0.45 -14.76
N ARG A 300 6.95 0.28 -15.81
CA ARG A 300 6.25 1.40 -16.49
C ARG A 300 4.83 1.60 -16.01
N THR A 301 4.15 0.53 -15.60
CA THR A 301 2.77 0.63 -15.14
C THR A 301 2.56 -0.17 -13.85
N VAL A 302 1.89 0.45 -12.88
CA VAL A 302 1.41 -0.21 -11.66
C VAL A 302 -0.10 -0.06 -11.61
N ILE A 303 -0.81 -1.17 -11.72
CA ILE A 303 -2.28 -1.20 -11.68
C ILE A 303 -2.74 -1.80 -10.37
N HIS A 304 -3.63 -1.11 -9.66
CA HIS A 304 -4.34 -1.65 -8.51
C HIS A 304 -5.77 -2.01 -8.90
N GLU A 305 -6.09 -3.30 -8.97
CA GLU A 305 -7.46 -3.79 -9.21
C GLU A 305 -8.35 -3.72 -7.95
N VAL A 306 -7.78 -3.38 -6.81
CA VAL A 306 -8.46 -3.20 -5.55
C VAL A 306 -7.86 -2.01 -4.81
N VAL A 307 -8.68 -1.26 -4.09
CA VAL A 307 -8.18 -0.17 -3.24
C VAL A 307 -7.29 -0.76 -2.14
N PRO A 308 -6.02 -0.32 -1.99
CA PRO A 308 -5.13 -0.76 -0.92
C PRO A 308 -5.69 -0.45 0.47
N SER A 309 -5.19 -1.16 1.49
CA SER A 309 -5.68 -1.03 2.87
C SER A 309 -5.38 0.33 3.52
N SER A 310 -4.41 1.07 2.98
CA SER A 310 -4.05 2.41 3.44
C SER A 310 -3.35 3.20 2.33
N LEU A 311 -3.21 4.51 2.52
CA LEU A 311 -2.52 5.37 1.55
C LEU A 311 -1.00 5.13 1.56
N GLU A 312 -0.44 4.71 2.69
CA GLU A 312 0.97 4.30 2.79
C GLU A 312 1.25 3.03 1.99
N ALA A 313 0.35 2.03 2.07
CA ALA A 313 0.45 0.81 1.27
C ALA A 313 0.36 1.15 -0.23
N TYR A 314 -0.61 1.98 -0.63
CA TYR A 314 -0.72 2.47 -1.99
C TYR A 314 0.57 3.16 -2.47
N TYR A 315 1.11 4.09 -1.69
CA TYR A 315 2.33 4.81 -2.04
C TYR A 315 3.55 3.89 -2.17
N GLN A 316 3.67 2.88 -1.30
CA GLN A 316 4.76 1.91 -1.35
C GLN A 316 4.66 1.00 -2.58
N GLU A 317 3.46 0.56 -2.94
CA GLU A 317 3.18 -0.28 -4.10
C GLU A 317 3.33 0.51 -5.41
N ALA A 318 2.71 1.68 -5.52
CA ALA A 318 2.84 2.60 -6.65
C ALA A 318 4.30 3.06 -6.87
N GLY A 319 5.03 3.27 -5.78
CA GLY A 319 6.44 3.67 -5.79
C GLY A 319 7.41 2.66 -6.42
N ARG A 320 6.94 1.49 -6.84
CA ARG A 320 7.72 0.53 -7.63
C ARG A 320 7.86 0.94 -9.08
N GLY A 321 6.95 1.77 -9.57
CA GLY A 321 7.06 2.37 -10.89
C GLY A 321 8.26 3.29 -11.01
N GLY A 322 8.91 3.33 -12.18
CA GLY A 322 9.87 4.33 -12.59
C GLY A 322 11.01 4.61 -11.64
N ARG A 323 11.64 3.60 -11.07
CA ARG A 323 12.82 3.79 -10.20
C ARG A 323 14.05 4.31 -10.94
N ASP A 324 14.06 4.12 -12.26
CA ASP A 324 15.06 4.67 -13.19
C ASP A 324 14.82 6.16 -13.53
N GLY A 325 13.80 6.78 -12.95
CA GLY A 325 13.45 8.18 -13.19
C GLY A 325 12.61 8.43 -14.45
N ARG A 326 12.34 7.41 -15.26
CA ARG A 326 11.51 7.54 -16.47
C ARG A 326 10.01 7.61 -16.09
N PRO A 327 9.18 8.23 -16.95
CA PRO A 327 7.74 8.30 -16.73
C PRO A 327 7.11 6.93 -16.50
N SER A 328 6.23 6.83 -15.52
CA SER A 328 5.50 5.61 -15.20
C SER A 328 4.11 5.92 -14.67
N HIS A 329 3.14 5.06 -14.96
CA HIS A 329 1.74 5.25 -14.63
C HIS A 329 1.32 4.38 -13.44
N CYS A 330 0.69 5.00 -12.44
CA CYS A 330 0.08 4.33 -11.30
C CYS A 330 -1.43 4.51 -11.39
N VAL A 331 -2.15 3.44 -11.69
CA VAL A 331 -3.60 3.49 -11.90
C VAL A 331 -4.33 2.67 -10.85
N LEU A 332 -5.23 3.30 -10.13
CA LEU A 332 -6.10 2.68 -9.14
C LEU A 332 -7.51 2.50 -9.70
N LEU A 333 -7.92 1.26 -9.93
CA LEU A 333 -9.25 0.88 -10.43
C LEU A 333 -10.19 0.65 -9.24
N ALA A 334 -10.79 1.71 -8.71
CA ALA A 334 -11.61 1.69 -7.51
C ALA A 334 -13.04 1.20 -7.80
N GLU A 335 -13.53 0.27 -7.01
CA GLU A 335 -14.89 -0.25 -7.09
C GLU A 335 -15.58 -0.15 -5.72
N ASN A 336 -16.88 0.20 -5.68
CA ASN A 336 -17.63 0.33 -4.42
C ASN A 336 -17.62 -0.94 -3.57
N ARG A 337 -17.51 -2.14 -4.19
CA ARG A 337 -17.41 -3.41 -3.44
C ARG A 337 -16.11 -3.52 -2.65
N ASP A 338 -15.05 -2.79 -3.00
CA ASP A 338 -13.78 -2.78 -2.26
C ASP A 338 -13.99 -2.27 -0.83
N LYS A 339 -14.96 -1.36 -0.62
CA LYS A 339 -15.38 -0.92 0.73
C LYS A 339 -15.81 -2.09 1.62
N GLY A 340 -16.61 -3.00 1.06
CA GLY A 340 -17.06 -4.19 1.77
C GLY A 340 -15.93 -5.13 2.15
N LEU A 341 -14.94 -5.29 1.27
CA LEU A 341 -13.74 -6.10 1.53
C LEU A 341 -12.92 -5.51 2.69
N HIS A 342 -12.69 -4.22 2.70
CA HIS A 342 -11.99 -3.54 3.79
C HIS A 342 -12.71 -3.69 5.13
N VAL A 343 -14.02 -3.42 5.15
CA VAL A 343 -14.86 -3.57 6.35
C VAL A 343 -14.82 -5.00 6.89
N PHE A 344 -14.84 -5.99 6.00
CA PHE A 344 -14.72 -7.40 6.38
C PHE A 344 -13.40 -7.67 7.12
N PHE A 345 -12.25 -7.24 6.59
CA PHE A 345 -10.96 -7.43 7.26
C PHE A 345 -10.81 -6.61 8.55
N ILE A 346 -11.33 -5.38 8.58
CA ILE A 346 -11.30 -4.56 9.81
C ILE A 346 -12.09 -5.23 10.93
N ASN A 347 -13.22 -5.87 10.62
CA ASN A 347 -14.04 -6.55 11.62
C ASN A 347 -13.41 -7.81 12.21
N GLN A 348 -12.40 -8.39 11.54
CA GLN A 348 -11.63 -9.54 12.06
C GLN A 348 -10.54 -9.14 13.06
N VAL A 349 -10.29 -7.85 13.24
CA VAL A 349 -9.30 -7.37 14.21
C VAL A 349 -9.95 -7.33 15.59
N ASP A 350 -9.40 -8.10 16.54
CA ASP A 350 -9.92 -8.20 17.90
C ASP A 350 -9.48 -7.02 18.77
N ASP A 351 -8.22 -6.59 18.63
CA ASP A 351 -7.68 -5.47 19.40
C ASP A 351 -8.37 -4.14 19.05
N PRO A 352 -9.02 -3.45 20.01
CA PRO A 352 -9.76 -2.22 19.75
C PRO A 352 -8.90 -1.07 19.22
N GLU A 353 -7.65 -0.93 19.69
CA GLU A 353 -6.76 0.14 19.21
C GLU A 353 -6.33 -0.10 17.77
N ALA A 354 -5.91 -1.33 17.44
CA ALA A 354 -5.59 -1.73 16.09
C ALA A 354 -6.79 -1.58 15.15
N LYS A 355 -7.99 -1.97 15.61
CA LYS A 355 -9.24 -1.82 14.84
C LYS A 355 -9.57 -0.36 14.54
N ASN A 356 -9.45 0.52 15.55
CA ASN A 356 -9.65 1.96 15.38
C ASN A 356 -8.61 2.56 14.42
N HIS A 357 -7.38 2.06 14.45
CA HIS A 357 -6.34 2.46 13.50
C HIS A 357 -6.71 2.05 12.07
N ARG A 358 -7.14 0.80 11.84
CA ARG A 358 -7.60 0.32 10.54
C ARG A 358 -8.79 1.13 9.99
N TRP A 359 -9.74 1.52 10.85
CA TRP A 359 -10.82 2.41 10.46
C TRP A 359 -10.36 3.81 10.04
N ARG A 360 -9.30 4.34 10.65
CA ARG A 360 -8.69 5.61 10.24
C ARG A 360 -8.05 5.47 8.87
N GLN A 361 -7.20 4.46 8.66
CA GLN A 361 -6.57 4.16 7.36
C GLN A 361 -7.62 3.99 6.26
N TYR A 362 -8.70 3.28 6.55
CA TYR A 362 -9.83 3.13 5.64
C TYR A 362 -10.42 4.49 5.23
N ARG A 363 -10.70 5.38 6.19
CA ARG A 363 -11.23 6.70 5.87
C ARG A 363 -10.25 7.54 5.06
N GLU A 364 -8.97 7.50 5.39
CA GLU A 364 -7.93 8.26 4.68
C GLU A 364 -7.78 7.81 3.22
N VAL A 365 -7.71 6.50 2.97
CA VAL A 365 -7.58 6.01 1.59
C VAL A 365 -8.85 6.27 0.77
N TRP A 366 -10.04 6.16 1.36
CA TRP A 366 -11.28 6.46 0.64
C TRP A 366 -11.48 7.97 0.43
N THR A 367 -11.02 8.81 1.35
CA THR A 367 -10.94 10.27 1.10
C THR A 367 -10.03 10.60 -0.08
N TYR A 368 -8.92 9.88 -0.23
CA TYR A 368 -8.06 10.01 -1.40
C TYR A 368 -8.76 9.55 -2.69
N VAL A 369 -9.42 8.40 -2.67
CA VAL A 369 -10.12 7.82 -3.84
C VAL A 369 -11.26 8.71 -4.32
N GLU A 370 -12.07 9.21 -3.39
CA GLU A 370 -13.28 10.01 -3.68
C GLU A 370 -12.99 11.52 -3.78
N GLY A 371 -11.78 11.93 -3.42
CA GLY A 371 -11.36 13.33 -3.41
C GLY A 371 -11.36 13.95 -4.81
N LYS A 372 -11.62 15.26 -4.88
CA LYS A 372 -11.62 16.06 -6.12
C LYS A 372 -10.34 16.89 -6.29
N GLY A 373 -9.40 16.80 -5.36
CA GLY A 373 -8.12 17.48 -5.39
C GLY A 373 -7.04 16.71 -6.11
N CYS A 374 -5.90 17.34 -6.36
CA CYS A 374 -4.74 16.70 -6.96
C CYS A 374 -4.30 15.45 -6.18
N ARG A 375 -4.19 14.31 -6.85
CA ARG A 375 -3.82 13.02 -6.24
C ARG A 375 -2.42 13.06 -5.65
N ARG A 376 -1.48 13.66 -6.35
CA ARG A 376 -0.09 13.84 -5.91
C ARG A 376 -0.03 14.68 -4.64
N GLU A 377 -0.71 15.84 -4.62
CA GLU A 377 -0.75 16.70 -3.46
C GLU A 377 -1.37 16.02 -2.24
N ALA A 378 -2.42 15.22 -2.43
CA ALA A 378 -3.03 14.46 -1.36
C ALA A 378 -2.06 13.46 -0.72
N ILE A 379 -1.24 12.76 -1.54
CA ILE A 379 -0.17 11.87 -1.06
C ILE A 379 0.87 12.66 -0.27
N LEU A 380 1.38 13.77 -0.81
CA LEU A 380 2.40 14.58 -0.13
C LEU A 380 1.91 15.08 1.22
N ARG A 381 0.69 15.62 1.27
CA ARG A 381 0.07 16.11 2.52
C ARG A 381 -0.12 15.02 3.55
N HIS A 382 -0.49 13.80 3.12
CA HIS A 382 -0.63 12.65 4.02
C HIS A 382 0.66 12.35 4.77
N PHE A 383 1.79 12.41 4.08
CA PHE A 383 3.12 12.23 4.67
C PHE A 383 3.68 13.49 5.36
N GLY A 384 2.91 14.59 5.42
CA GLY A 384 3.33 15.85 6.03
C GLY A 384 4.28 16.68 5.14
N ASP A 385 4.45 16.30 3.89
CA ASP A 385 5.21 17.08 2.91
C ASP A 385 4.32 18.21 2.37
N ARG A 386 4.75 19.44 2.60
CA ARG A 386 4.05 20.67 2.18
C ARG A 386 4.67 21.31 0.93
N SER A 387 5.62 20.63 0.30
CA SER A 387 6.20 21.11 -0.96
C SER A 387 5.14 21.13 -2.06
N ALA A 388 5.32 22.02 -3.02
CA ALA A 388 4.45 22.06 -4.20
C ALA A 388 4.69 20.79 -5.04
N PRO A 389 3.62 20.14 -5.55
CA PRO A 389 3.73 19.00 -6.43
C PRO A 389 4.55 19.30 -7.68
N ARG A 390 5.46 18.40 -8.05
CA ARG A 390 6.33 18.54 -9.23
C ARG A 390 6.15 17.34 -10.14
N ALA A 391 5.28 17.44 -11.14
CA ALA A 391 5.16 16.40 -12.17
C ALA A 391 6.12 16.72 -13.34
N SER A 392 6.88 15.73 -13.79
CA SER A 392 7.72 15.85 -15.01
C SER A 392 6.98 15.45 -16.28
N GLY A 393 5.68 15.19 -16.18
CA GLY A 393 4.78 14.81 -17.25
C GLY A 393 3.35 14.82 -16.72
N ARG A 394 2.55 13.79 -17.02
CA ARG A 394 1.20 13.64 -16.46
C ARG A 394 1.26 13.60 -14.94
N CYS A 395 0.37 14.37 -14.30
CA CYS A 395 0.26 14.44 -12.84
C CYS A 395 -0.77 13.44 -12.30
N CYS A 396 -2.03 13.60 -12.67
CA CYS A 396 -3.13 12.74 -12.22
C CYS A 396 -4.42 12.97 -13.01
N ASP A 397 -5.43 12.09 -12.78
CA ASP A 397 -6.78 12.18 -13.36
C ASP A 397 -7.48 13.52 -13.12
N VAL A 398 -7.21 14.18 -11.99
CA VAL A 398 -7.84 15.46 -11.64
C VAL A 398 -7.17 16.63 -12.36
N CYS A 399 -5.84 16.64 -12.46
CA CYS A 399 -5.10 17.75 -13.07
C CYS A 399 -5.13 17.71 -14.61
N ASP A 400 -5.01 16.51 -15.19
CA ASP A 400 -4.83 16.31 -16.63
C ASP A 400 -6.03 15.63 -17.31
N GLY A 401 -7.12 15.45 -16.55
CA GLY A 401 -8.32 14.76 -17.01
C GLY A 401 -8.18 13.23 -16.97
N PRO A 402 -9.27 12.48 -17.19
CA PRO A 402 -9.28 11.02 -17.15
C PRO A 402 -8.40 10.42 -18.26
N LEU A 403 -7.89 9.20 -18.02
CA LEU A 403 -7.16 8.44 -19.02
C LEU A 403 -8.10 8.10 -20.20
N ARG A 404 -7.66 8.38 -21.43
CA ARG A 404 -8.50 8.24 -22.64
C ARG A 404 -9.11 6.87 -22.83
N HIS A 405 -8.44 5.81 -22.38
CA HIS A 405 -8.83 4.41 -22.57
C HIS A 405 -9.63 3.81 -21.40
N THR A 406 -9.82 4.57 -20.33
CA THR A 406 -10.62 4.17 -19.16
C THR A 406 -11.96 4.90 -19.10
N ALA A 407 -12.25 5.78 -20.07
CA ALA A 407 -13.58 6.36 -20.19
C ALA A 407 -14.60 5.20 -20.28
N PRO A 408 -15.71 5.26 -19.52
CA PRO A 408 -16.77 4.26 -19.69
C PRO A 408 -17.16 4.26 -21.16
N ASP A 409 -17.25 3.05 -21.76
CA ASP A 409 -17.81 2.89 -23.09
C ASP A 409 -19.16 3.62 -23.14
N SER A 410 -19.16 4.85 -23.62
CA SER A 410 -20.35 5.45 -24.18
C SER A 410 -20.57 4.67 -25.47
N GLY A 411 -21.29 3.58 -25.34
CA GLY A 411 -21.67 2.76 -26.47
C GLY A 411 -22.19 3.65 -27.57
N SER A 412 -21.39 3.78 -28.63
CA SER A 412 -21.84 4.31 -29.88
C SER A 412 -22.86 3.33 -30.49
N SER A 413 -24.09 3.36 -29.99
CA SER A 413 -25.23 2.96 -30.78
C SER A 413 -25.70 4.21 -31.51
N GLY A 414 -25.29 4.34 -32.77
CA GLY A 414 -25.96 5.19 -33.71
C GLY A 414 -27.43 4.81 -33.74
N ALA A 415 -28.26 5.69 -33.23
CA ALA A 415 -29.67 5.79 -33.55
C ALA A 415 -30.01 7.28 -33.40
N GLU A 416 -29.95 8.00 -34.51
CA GLU A 416 -30.78 9.18 -34.71
C GLU A 416 -32.24 8.77 -34.50
N GLY A 417 -32.94 9.41 -33.60
CA GLY A 417 -34.36 9.21 -33.50
C GLY A 417 -34.97 9.59 -32.17
N ARG A 418 -35.32 10.85 -32.04
CA ARG A 418 -36.41 11.42 -31.21
C ARG A 418 -36.21 11.39 -29.69
N ALA A 419 -35.77 12.53 -29.21
CA ALA A 419 -36.20 13.09 -27.94
C ALA A 419 -37.72 13.40 -28.01
N GLU A 420 -38.47 12.77 -27.12
CA GLU A 420 -39.68 13.38 -26.57
C GLU A 420 -39.74 13.06 -25.09
N GLY A 421 -39.82 14.13 -24.33
CA GLY A 421 -39.68 14.23 -22.90
C GLY A 421 -40.63 13.36 -22.09
N GLY A 422 -40.06 12.60 -21.21
CA GLY A 422 -40.70 12.28 -19.94
C GLY A 422 -40.33 13.40 -18.96
N ALA A 423 -41.29 14.12 -18.45
CA ALA A 423 -41.13 15.10 -17.41
C ALA A 423 -40.45 14.45 -16.18
N PRO A 424 -39.56 15.16 -15.45
CA PRO A 424 -39.01 14.64 -14.21
C PRO A 424 -40.18 14.37 -13.25
N ALA A 425 -40.29 13.12 -12.77
CA ALA A 425 -41.21 12.81 -11.70
C ALA A 425 -40.98 13.80 -10.56
N GLU A 426 -42.00 14.54 -10.18
CA GLU A 426 -41.93 15.58 -9.18
C GLU A 426 -41.28 15.03 -7.93
N ARG A 427 -40.26 15.69 -7.36
CA ARG A 427 -39.53 15.28 -6.13
C ARG A 427 -40.48 14.86 -5.01
N GLY A 428 -41.64 15.49 -4.87
CA GLY A 428 -42.65 15.14 -3.91
C GLY A 428 -43.20 13.72 -4.02
N THR A 429 -43.25 13.10 -5.21
CA THR A 429 -43.72 11.72 -5.43
C THR A 429 -42.70 10.67 -4.94
N VAL A 430 -41.41 10.93 -5.11
CA VAL A 430 -40.34 10.00 -4.65
C VAL A 430 -40.21 10.00 -3.12
N GLU A 431 -40.24 11.17 -2.50
CA GLU A 431 -40.22 11.33 -1.04
C GLU A 431 -41.42 10.61 -0.39
N GLN A 432 -42.62 10.80 -0.94
CA GLN A 432 -43.85 10.15 -0.44
C GLN A 432 -43.76 8.63 -0.56
N ALA A 433 -43.24 8.10 -1.65
CA ALA A 433 -43.08 6.66 -1.85
C ALA A 433 -42.04 6.07 -0.88
N ILE A 434 -40.91 6.74 -0.65
CA ILE A 434 -39.89 6.31 0.33
C ILE A 434 -40.50 6.27 1.73
N VAL A 435 -41.14 7.37 2.16
CA VAL A 435 -41.79 7.45 3.50
C VAL A 435 -42.86 6.38 3.67
N ARG A 436 -43.65 6.12 2.64
CA ARG A 436 -44.67 5.08 2.65
C ARG A 436 -44.08 3.68 2.81
N VAL A 437 -43.09 3.33 1.99
CA VAL A 437 -42.44 2.01 2.09
C VAL A 437 -41.76 1.83 3.46
N VAL A 438 -41.14 2.86 4.03
CA VAL A 438 -40.50 2.80 5.36
C VAL A 438 -41.56 2.64 6.46
N ARG A 439 -42.75 3.26 6.32
CA ARG A 439 -43.84 3.19 7.30
C ARG A 439 -44.53 1.82 7.31
N GLU A 440 -44.72 1.23 6.14
CA GLU A 440 -45.55 0.02 5.96
C GLU A 440 -44.71 -1.28 6.00
N ALA A 441 -43.38 -1.19 5.93
CA ALA A 441 -42.51 -2.36 5.95
C ALA A 441 -42.42 -3.01 7.33
N GLU A 442 -42.89 -4.25 7.47
CA GLU A 442 -42.74 -5.09 8.64
C GLU A 442 -42.08 -6.43 8.27
N PRO A 443 -40.95 -6.75 8.93
CA PRO A 443 -40.18 -5.97 9.93
C PRO A 443 -39.51 -4.73 9.32
N ALA A 444 -39.27 -3.70 10.15
CA ALA A 444 -38.66 -2.45 9.72
C ALA A 444 -37.36 -2.65 8.91
N ILE A 445 -37.21 -1.88 7.88
CA ILE A 445 -36.15 -2.01 6.86
C ILE A 445 -35.02 -0.95 7.02
N GLY A 446 -33.86 -1.23 6.45
CA GLY A 446 -32.76 -0.26 6.33
C GLY A 446 -32.73 0.41 4.95
N ARG A 447 -31.87 1.41 4.77
CA ARG A 447 -31.74 2.23 3.54
C ARG A 447 -31.69 1.42 2.25
N THR A 448 -30.75 0.45 2.18
CA THR A 448 -30.56 -0.40 0.99
C THR A 448 -31.79 -1.23 0.66
N ARG A 449 -32.52 -1.68 1.69
CA ARG A 449 -33.72 -2.46 1.49
C ARG A 449 -34.90 -1.60 0.99
N ALA A 450 -35.03 -0.38 1.50
CA ALA A 450 -36.02 0.58 0.97
C ALA A 450 -35.82 0.82 -0.53
N VAL A 451 -34.56 1.06 -0.94
CA VAL A 451 -34.20 1.21 -2.36
C VAL A 451 -34.49 -0.05 -3.18
N GLU A 452 -34.18 -1.23 -2.64
CA GLU A 452 -34.46 -2.49 -3.32
C GLU A 452 -35.97 -2.70 -3.56
N ILE A 453 -36.79 -2.40 -2.57
CA ILE A 453 -38.25 -2.51 -2.67
C ILE A 453 -38.81 -1.55 -3.73
N LEU A 454 -38.41 -0.27 -3.67
CA LEU A 454 -38.84 0.75 -4.62
C LEU A 454 -38.43 0.43 -6.07
N ARG A 455 -37.34 -0.31 -6.27
CA ARG A 455 -36.88 -0.78 -7.57
C ARG A 455 -37.44 -2.13 -8.01
N GLY A 456 -38.34 -2.74 -7.25
CA GLY A 456 -38.89 -4.03 -7.59
C GLY A 456 -37.91 -5.21 -7.48
N GLY A 457 -36.95 -5.13 -6.54
CA GLY A 457 -35.95 -6.17 -6.32
C GLY A 457 -36.54 -7.50 -5.85
N ARG A 458 -36.09 -8.62 -6.43
CA ARG A 458 -36.65 -9.97 -6.21
C ARG A 458 -35.80 -10.84 -5.27
N SER A 459 -35.13 -10.25 -4.26
CA SER A 459 -34.32 -11.03 -3.33
C SER A 459 -35.16 -11.96 -2.46
N LYS A 460 -34.51 -13.02 -1.92
CA LYS A 460 -35.17 -13.96 -0.98
C LYS A 460 -35.80 -13.26 0.23
N ILE A 461 -35.21 -12.14 0.67
CA ILE A 461 -35.69 -11.38 1.83
C ILE A 461 -36.97 -10.60 1.48
N VAL A 462 -37.01 -9.97 0.29
CA VAL A 462 -38.20 -9.25 -0.19
C VAL A 462 -39.39 -10.18 -0.22
N ARG A 463 -39.25 -11.37 -0.82
CA ARG A 463 -40.31 -12.39 -0.87
C ARG A 463 -40.65 -13.00 0.49
N LYS A 464 -39.64 -13.24 1.34
CA LYS A 464 -39.84 -13.84 2.67
C LYS A 464 -40.76 -13.01 3.56
N TYR A 465 -40.65 -11.69 3.46
CA TYR A 465 -41.38 -10.76 4.32
C TYR A 465 -42.55 -10.05 3.60
N GLY A 466 -42.87 -10.47 2.37
CA GLY A 466 -43.99 -9.89 1.61
C GLY A 466 -43.78 -8.43 1.20
N TYR A 467 -42.53 -7.96 1.09
CA TYR A 467 -42.27 -6.57 0.70
C TYR A 467 -42.58 -6.30 -0.77
N ASP A 468 -42.75 -7.33 -1.58
CA ASP A 468 -43.22 -7.27 -2.96
C ASP A 468 -44.71 -6.96 -3.07
N GLU A 469 -45.46 -7.01 -1.97
CA GLU A 469 -46.87 -6.63 -1.87
C GLU A 469 -47.06 -5.19 -1.37
N LEU A 470 -46.00 -4.51 -0.97
CA LEU A 470 -46.09 -3.16 -0.44
C LEU A 470 -46.46 -2.13 -1.53
N PRO A 471 -47.37 -1.17 -1.22
CA PRO A 471 -47.60 -0.03 -2.08
C PRO A 471 -46.34 0.77 -2.30
N GLY A 472 -45.88 0.86 -3.53
CA GLY A 472 -44.59 1.47 -3.89
C GLY A 472 -43.51 0.45 -4.31
N TYR A 473 -43.79 -0.85 -4.22
CA TYR A 473 -42.88 -1.87 -4.78
C TYR A 473 -42.76 -1.69 -6.30
N GLY A 474 -41.50 -1.58 -6.80
CA GLY A 474 -41.22 -1.40 -8.22
C GLY A 474 -41.64 -0.07 -8.83
N SER A 475 -42.12 0.90 -8.02
CA SER A 475 -42.57 2.21 -8.54
C SER A 475 -41.47 3.04 -9.18
N PHE A 476 -40.19 2.66 -8.98
CA PHE A 476 -39.01 3.34 -9.47
C PHE A 476 -38.02 2.30 -10.01
N ASP A 477 -38.48 1.35 -10.79
CA ASP A 477 -37.65 0.28 -11.38
C ASP A 477 -36.67 0.79 -12.42
N ASP A 478 -36.98 1.89 -13.08
CA ASP A 478 -36.15 2.64 -14.03
C ASP A 478 -35.12 3.57 -13.37
N TRP A 479 -35.27 3.88 -12.07
CA TRP A 479 -34.33 4.73 -11.36
C TRP A 479 -33.05 3.97 -10.97
N ARG A 480 -31.92 4.68 -10.97
CA ARG A 480 -30.67 4.10 -10.46
C ARG A 480 -30.71 3.97 -8.95
N ALA A 481 -30.10 2.89 -8.44
CA ALA A 481 -30.07 2.62 -7.00
C ALA A 481 -29.36 3.72 -6.20
N ASP A 482 -28.34 4.34 -6.78
CA ASP A 482 -27.59 5.44 -6.16
C ASP A 482 -28.41 6.76 -6.13
N GLU A 483 -29.32 6.96 -7.05
CA GLU A 483 -30.24 8.10 -7.07
C GLU A 483 -31.27 7.99 -5.94
N LEU A 484 -31.96 6.84 -5.87
CA LEU A 484 -32.91 6.59 -4.78
C LEU A 484 -32.24 6.58 -3.40
N LEU A 485 -30.99 6.12 -3.31
CA LEU A 485 -30.26 6.13 -2.05
C LEU A 485 -29.96 7.57 -1.58
N ARG A 486 -29.64 8.46 -2.52
CA ARG A 486 -29.48 9.91 -2.21
C ARG A 486 -30.77 10.56 -1.71
N GLU A 487 -31.92 10.20 -2.28
CA GLU A 487 -33.21 10.70 -1.80
C GLU A 487 -33.53 10.17 -0.40
N VAL A 488 -33.27 8.89 -0.10
CA VAL A 488 -33.40 8.33 1.25
C VAL A 488 -32.49 9.06 2.24
N ASP A 489 -31.23 9.35 1.86
CA ASP A 489 -30.28 10.06 2.71
C ASP A 489 -30.70 11.53 2.91
N ALA A 490 -31.21 12.20 1.89
CA ALA A 490 -31.79 13.55 2.00
C ALA A 490 -32.99 13.61 2.97
N LEU A 491 -33.84 12.59 2.99
CA LEU A 491 -34.95 12.48 3.94
C LEU A 491 -34.48 12.23 5.38
N ILE A 492 -33.36 11.55 5.57
CA ILE A 492 -32.74 11.36 6.89
C ILE A 492 -32.12 12.68 7.36
N ASP A 493 -31.36 13.37 6.50
CA ASP A 493 -30.72 14.66 6.81
C ASP A 493 -31.75 15.76 7.03
N GLY A 494 -32.85 15.72 6.29
CA GLY A 494 -34.02 16.62 6.44
C GLY A 494 -34.90 16.30 7.66
N GLY A 495 -34.60 15.23 8.40
CA GLY A 495 -35.32 14.87 9.62
C GLY A 495 -36.69 14.21 9.41
N MET A 496 -37.11 13.92 8.18
CA MET A 496 -38.34 13.19 7.89
C MET A 496 -38.24 11.67 8.16
N LEU A 497 -37.01 11.14 8.05
CA LEU A 497 -36.69 9.78 8.43
C LEU A 497 -35.62 9.80 9.53
N ARG A 498 -35.66 8.81 10.42
CA ARG A 498 -34.62 8.57 11.43
C ARG A 498 -34.03 7.20 11.25
N SER A 499 -32.71 7.12 11.30
CA SER A 499 -31.99 5.84 11.31
C SER A 499 -31.77 5.38 12.76
N THR A 500 -32.13 4.16 13.10
CA THR A 500 -31.84 3.58 14.41
C THR A 500 -30.36 3.28 14.53
N GLY A 501 -29.80 3.35 15.74
CA GLY A 501 -28.44 2.89 16.01
C GLY A 501 -28.32 1.36 15.92
N GLY A 502 -27.07 0.85 15.92
CA GLY A 502 -26.76 -0.57 15.98
C GLY A 502 -26.14 -1.14 14.70
N ARG A 503 -25.84 -2.44 14.73
CA ARG A 503 -25.14 -3.16 13.64
C ARG A 503 -25.91 -3.19 12.31
N PHE A 504 -27.25 -3.11 12.38
CA PHE A 504 -28.14 -3.11 11.23
C PHE A 504 -29.19 -2.00 11.38
N PRO A 505 -28.81 -0.75 11.06
CA PRO A 505 -29.70 0.38 11.29
C PRO A 505 -30.99 0.25 10.45
N LYS A 506 -32.12 0.54 11.09
CA LYS A 506 -33.44 0.54 10.49
C LYS A 506 -33.94 1.96 10.31
N LEU A 507 -34.77 2.18 9.30
CA LEU A 507 -35.46 3.45 9.09
C LEU A 507 -36.76 3.48 9.86
N LYS A 508 -37.10 4.66 10.38
CA LYS A 508 -38.39 5.01 10.95
C LYS A 508 -38.79 6.37 10.46
N VAL A 509 -40.07 6.57 10.21
CA VAL A 509 -40.62 7.89 9.93
C VAL A 509 -40.55 8.72 11.20
N ALA A 510 -40.06 9.93 11.11
CA ALA A 510 -40.07 10.86 12.24
C ALA A 510 -41.52 11.24 12.60
N ALA A 511 -41.82 11.26 13.89
CA ALA A 511 -43.15 11.60 14.38
C ALA A 511 -43.44 13.09 14.20
#